data_092aa7f124bcc6f8487ef402b344e107
#
_entry.id   092aa7f124bcc6f8487ef402b344e107
#
_cell.length_a   1.000
_cell.length_b   1.000
_cell.length_c   1.000
_cell.angle_alpha   90.00
_cell.angle_beta   90.00
_cell.angle_gamma   90.00
#
_symmetry.space_group_name_H-M   'P 1'
#
loop_
_entity.id
_entity.type
_entity.pdbx_description
1 polymer ?
#
loop_
_entity_poly.entity_id
_entity_poly.type
_entity_poly.pdbx_seq_one_letter_code
_entity_poly.pdbx_strand_id
1 'polypeptide(L)'
;MPDNSRRLFLKNGLMSLAAVPLSRHLRWTTQGKEQRAKGKALCSLRFALSPAPFADKVTVTLEGRAENLRNETVSFGLPLPYGFLNDARTVRILDEHGTELVAAVRSLGPWRTGGREGSIRSLLIQFKADFSTQRTHRVTVTFKGRQGRRESNFIPVSQTLIDESGLKGPRVLAVLPADWLCASGVVGPQMPATQSGAYSSYDRFVEKNFPGSLAYLDSQVYHEWLFDRTTCYYKMYVRTAELKYLEAAYHAANFVREHTKLDGPDAGIFTLKGPDLKYVYPRAMHIHYLLTGDDRALTCGKVMAEYCFNHQDPVYRPDLIKRVPLGVDPERGRNFWTLRHQGYGLLGILHGWEMTGDRKYWSKGRECVDAYYKHQQQPPDGRAPDGSLRQNWELYDPNEATFPGATSAWMMALLLDPLFHYWTLTNDRRIAEIVVKWCDFLDRQGIVPDGSKAYYVINCFGASDPKSSPGEVDPDMEMHNTEMAYTFALGLFFTNDAKRKEIYQRRFKRFLELAVQLNMNRPARAFNWAFQFTSQLIYFVQHQGEGIRGVRG
;
A
#
# COMPACT_ATOMS: atom_id res chain seq x y z
N MET A 1 54.29 18.70 1.38
CA MET A 1 55.03 19.46 0.34
C MET A 1 55.24 18.57 -0.85
N PRO A 2 55.29 19.11 -2.02
CA PRO A 2 54.18 19.51 -2.88
C PRO A 2 54.28 18.70 -4.19
N ASP A 3 53.66 18.83 -5.28
CA ASP A 3 53.09 19.95 -6.02
C ASP A 3 52.39 19.45 -7.28
N ASN A 4 51.35 20.08 -7.64
CA ASN A 4 51.03 20.75 -8.91
C ASN A 4 51.25 20.04 -10.26
N SER A 5 50.26 20.01 -11.12
CA SER A 5 49.92 21.04 -12.13
C SER A 5 49.03 20.44 -13.18
N ARG A 6 47.82 20.98 -13.44
CA ARG A 6 47.48 22.09 -14.34
C ARG A 6 47.51 21.79 -15.83
N ARG A 7 46.36 21.96 -16.43
CA ARG A 7 45.93 22.81 -17.55
C ARG A 7 45.70 22.19 -18.93
N LEU A 8 44.43 22.38 -19.33
CA LEU A 8 43.92 23.07 -20.54
C LEU A 8 44.40 22.59 -21.92
N PHE A 9 43.41 22.32 -22.78
CA PHE A 9 43.29 23.05 -24.07
C PHE A 9 41.87 22.99 -24.64
N LEU A 10 41.34 24.15 -24.90
CA LEU A 10 40.22 24.48 -25.78
C LEU A 10 40.70 24.46 -27.25
N LYS A 11 39.83 24.07 -28.24
CA LYS A 11 39.39 24.96 -29.32
C LYS A 11 38.68 24.23 -30.47
N ASN A 12 37.48 24.69 -30.73
CA ASN A 12 36.89 25.12 -32.00
C ASN A 12 36.85 24.19 -33.23
N GLY A 13 35.67 24.05 -33.77
CA GLY A 13 35.37 23.62 -35.13
C GLY A 13 33.86 23.76 -35.44
N LEU A 14 33.42 24.97 -35.76
CA LEU A 14 32.17 25.25 -36.46
C LEU A 14 32.26 24.72 -37.90
N MET A 15 31.26 24.00 -38.38
CA MET A 15 30.83 24.06 -39.77
C MET A 15 29.32 23.88 -39.87
N SER A 16 28.72 24.91 -40.44
CA SER A 16 27.35 25.01 -40.89
C SER A 16 27.19 24.38 -42.30
N LEU A 17 25.95 23.95 -42.61
CA LEU A 17 25.23 23.94 -43.89
C LEU A 17 24.28 22.75 -43.88
N ALA A 18 23.05 22.78 -44.23
CA ALA A 18 22.12 23.55 -44.97
C ALA A 18 20.73 22.93 -44.78
N ALA A 19 19.73 23.75 -44.69
CA ALA A 19 18.32 23.36 -44.64
C ALA A 19 17.82 22.97 -46.05
N VAL A 20 16.98 21.90 -46.08
CA VAL A 20 16.01 21.69 -47.17
C VAL A 20 14.68 21.27 -46.54
N PRO A 21 13.55 21.93 -46.85
CA PRO A 21 12.27 21.60 -46.29
C PRO A 21 11.50 20.63 -47.22
N LEU A 22 10.91 19.59 -46.63
CA LEU A 22 9.85 18.85 -47.29
C LEU A 22 8.68 18.68 -46.31
N SER A 23 7.68 19.52 -46.58
CA SER A 23 6.33 19.42 -46.07
C SER A 23 5.62 18.20 -46.67
N ARG A 24 4.84 17.47 -45.88
CA ARG A 24 3.41 17.20 -46.06
C ARG A 24 2.87 16.12 -45.11
N HIS A 25 1.93 16.55 -44.29
CA HIS A 25 0.72 15.87 -43.84
C HIS A 25 0.78 14.39 -43.42
N LEU A 26 0.74 14.21 -42.08
CA LEU A 26 -0.12 13.18 -41.48
C LEU A 26 -0.55 13.69 -40.10
N ARG A 27 -1.61 14.51 -40.05
CA ARG A 27 -2.40 14.71 -38.84
C ARG A 27 -3.19 13.45 -38.60
N TRP A 28 -2.71 12.56 -37.77
CA TRP A 28 -3.49 11.49 -37.18
C TRP A 28 -4.02 11.96 -35.83
N THR A 29 -5.32 11.99 -35.75
CA THR A 29 -6.13 12.43 -34.63
C THR A 29 -5.83 11.62 -33.35
N THR A 30 -5.05 12.19 -32.47
CA THR A 30 -4.77 11.67 -31.10
C THR A 30 -6.00 11.80 -30.20
N GLN A 31 -7.01 12.58 -30.55
CA GLN A 31 -8.21 12.79 -29.73
C GLN A 31 -9.10 11.54 -29.52
N GLY A 32 -9.21 10.65 -30.52
CA GLY A 32 -10.06 9.45 -30.37
C GLY A 32 -9.50 8.37 -29.45
N LYS A 33 -8.19 8.27 -29.31
CA LYS A 33 -7.55 7.30 -28.37
C LYS A 33 -7.55 7.79 -26.92
N GLU A 34 -7.46 9.08 -26.69
CA GLU A 34 -7.55 9.66 -25.33
C GLU A 34 -8.96 9.59 -24.74
N GLN A 35 -10.02 9.72 -25.53
CA GLN A 35 -11.40 9.57 -25.04
C GLN A 35 -11.74 8.12 -24.68
N ARG A 36 -11.20 7.12 -25.40
CA ARG A 36 -11.35 5.69 -25.05
C ARG A 36 -10.58 5.31 -23.78
N ALA A 37 -9.41 5.91 -23.54
CA ALA A 37 -8.67 5.71 -22.30
C ALA A 37 -9.38 6.35 -21.09
N LYS A 38 -10.10 7.47 -21.29
CA LYS A 38 -10.88 8.16 -20.25
C LYS A 38 -12.01 7.31 -19.68
N GLY A 39 -12.69 6.49 -20.52
CA GLY A 39 -13.77 5.61 -20.08
C GLY A 39 -13.28 4.36 -19.34
N LYS A 40 -12.07 3.88 -19.64
CA LYS A 40 -11.54 2.61 -19.11
C LYS A 40 -10.96 2.72 -17.71
N ALA A 41 -10.26 3.81 -17.39
CA ALA A 41 -9.75 4.05 -16.03
C ALA A 41 -10.88 4.31 -15.00
N LEU A 42 -11.98 4.93 -15.45
CA LEU A 42 -13.18 5.14 -14.63
C LEU A 42 -13.89 3.83 -14.23
N CYS A 43 -13.72 2.77 -15.02
CA CYS A 43 -14.43 1.51 -14.78
C CYS A 43 -13.77 0.68 -13.66
N SER A 44 -12.43 0.66 -13.55
CA SER A 44 -11.72 -0.18 -12.60
C SER A 44 -11.88 0.26 -11.15
N LEU A 45 -11.86 1.56 -10.89
CA LEU A 45 -12.12 2.10 -9.55
C LEU A 45 -13.57 1.91 -9.10
N ARG A 46 -14.53 2.01 -10.02
CA ARG A 46 -15.93 1.69 -9.73
C ARG A 46 -16.11 0.22 -9.35
N PHE A 47 -15.38 -0.71 -9.96
CA PHE A 47 -15.44 -2.13 -9.63
C PHE A 47 -14.68 -2.47 -8.33
N ALA A 48 -13.53 -1.84 -8.12
CA ALA A 48 -12.70 -2.12 -6.94
C ALA A 48 -13.18 -1.45 -5.65
N LEU A 49 -13.98 -0.37 -5.75
CA LEU A 49 -14.31 0.49 -4.61
C LEU A 49 -15.81 0.60 -4.30
N SER A 50 -16.65 -0.32 -4.80
CA SER A 50 -18.07 -0.51 -4.49
C SER A 50 -19.08 -0.13 -5.58
N PRO A 51 -20.04 -1.01 -5.89
CA PRO A 51 -21.19 -0.73 -6.73
C PRO A 51 -22.44 -0.29 -5.96
N ALA A 52 -22.42 -0.28 -4.60
CA ALA A 52 -23.59 0.10 -3.84
C ALA A 52 -23.84 1.62 -3.90
N PRO A 53 -25.10 2.09 -3.98
CA PRO A 53 -25.38 3.50 -3.83
C PRO A 53 -24.93 3.95 -2.44
N PHE A 54 -23.95 4.82 -2.40
CA PHE A 54 -23.42 5.38 -1.18
C PHE A 54 -24.49 6.22 -0.50
N ALA A 55 -24.66 6.07 0.81
CA ALA A 55 -25.62 6.87 1.55
C ALA A 55 -25.26 8.35 1.52
N ASP A 56 -26.25 9.22 1.33
CA ASP A 56 -26.06 10.66 1.33
C ASP A 56 -25.69 11.24 2.70
N LYS A 57 -25.50 10.39 3.68
CA LYS A 57 -25.13 10.74 5.06
C LYS A 57 -24.33 9.61 5.72
N VAL A 58 -23.50 9.98 6.69
CA VAL A 58 -22.78 9.05 7.58
C VAL A 58 -22.88 9.53 9.02
N THR A 59 -23.15 8.60 9.93
CA THR A 59 -23.11 8.87 11.37
C THR A 59 -21.70 8.54 11.89
N VAL A 60 -21.13 9.49 12.62
CA VAL A 60 -19.79 9.39 13.23
C VAL A 60 -19.98 9.39 14.75
N THR A 61 -19.40 8.41 15.42
CA THR A 61 -19.34 8.37 16.88
C THR A 61 -18.10 9.12 17.35
N LEU A 62 -18.29 10.03 18.30
CA LEU A 62 -17.23 10.81 18.91
C LEU A 62 -16.97 10.29 20.32
N GLU A 63 -15.72 9.97 20.63
CA GLU A 63 -15.30 9.46 21.94
C GLU A 63 -14.30 10.42 22.59
N GLY A 64 -14.71 11.08 23.66
CA GLY A 64 -13.83 11.92 24.48
C GLY A 64 -12.86 11.03 25.29
N ARG A 65 -11.57 11.34 25.25
CA ARG A 65 -10.51 10.55 25.89
C ARG A 65 -10.10 11.06 27.27
N ALA A 66 -10.50 12.26 27.62
CA ALA A 66 -10.27 12.85 28.95
C ALA A 66 -11.60 13.25 29.59
N GLU A 67 -11.59 13.43 30.91
CA GLU A 67 -12.73 13.95 31.64
C GLU A 67 -12.87 15.47 31.46
N ASN A 68 -14.10 15.98 31.55
CA ASN A 68 -14.41 17.41 31.53
C ASN A 68 -13.92 18.18 30.29
N LEU A 69 -13.91 17.55 29.13
CA LEU A 69 -13.62 18.25 27.86
C LEU A 69 -14.75 19.22 27.53
N ARG A 70 -14.52 20.54 27.70
CA ARG A 70 -15.47 21.61 27.39
C ARG A 70 -15.05 22.34 26.14
N ASN A 71 -16.01 22.62 25.25
CA ASN A 71 -15.79 23.36 24.02
C ASN A 71 -14.57 22.82 23.21
N GLU A 72 -14.43 21.51 23.17
CA GLU A 72 -13.28 20.84 22.59
C GLU A 72 -13.32 20.90 21.05
N THR A 73 -12.16 20.97 20.42
CA THR A 73 -12.08 20.88 18.97
C THR A 73 -12.05 19.41 18.55
N VAL A 74 -13.15 18.96 17.97
CA VAL A 74 -13.21 17.68 17.24
C VAL A 74 -12.54 17.88 15.88
N SER A 75 -11.62 16.99 15.52
CA SER A 75 -10.89 17.04 14.25
C SER A 75 -10.68 15.63 13.70
N PHE A 76 -11.14 15.37 12.47
CA PHE A 76 -10.98 14.08 11.84
C PHE A 76 -10.99 14.16 10.32
N GLY A 77 -10.39 13.15 9.67
CA GLY A 77 -10.48 12.92 8.25
C GLY A 77 -11.67 12.02 7.92
N LEU A 78 -12.47 12.42 6.94
CA LEU A 78 -13.59 11.63 6.43
C LEU A 78 -13.29 11.16 5.01
N PRO A 79 -12.86 9.89 4.82
CA PRO A 79 -12.55 9.38 3.49
C PRO A 79 -13.83 9.15 2.68
N LEU A 80 -13.72 9.38 1.37
CA LEU A 80 -14.83 9.36 0.41
C LEU A 80 -14.51 8.42 -0.76
N PRO A 81 -15.52 7.70 -1.30
CA PRO A 81 -15.34 6.90 -2.50
C PRO A 81 -15.04 7.74 -3.73
N TYR A 82 -14.44 7.11 -4.71
CA TYR A 82 -14.21 7.73 -6.00
C TYR A 82 -15.53 8.18 -6.66
N GLY A 83 -15.56 9.43 -7.12
CA GLY A 83 -16.73 10.01 -7.81
C GLY A 83 -17.87 10.47 -6.90
N PHE A 84 -17.71 10.37 -5.57
CA PHE A 84 -18.78 10.67 -4.62
C PHE A 84 -19.02 12.17 -4.42
N LEU A 85 -17.98 12.95 -4.19
CA LEU A 85 -18.08 14.39 -3.87
C LEU A 85 -17.05 15.21 -4.63
N ASN A 86 -17.49 16.30 -5.25
CA ASN A 86 -16.60 17.24 -5.95
C ASN A 86 -16.52 18.62 -5.25
N ASP A 87 -17.49 18.95 -4.40
CA ASP A 87 -17.56 20.25 -3.71
C ASP A 87 -17.78 20.07 -2.21
N ALA A 88 -16.75 20.42 -1.42
CA ALA A 88 -16.81 20.34 0.03
C ALA A 88 -17.84 21.32 0.65
N ARG A 89 -18.26 22.36 -0.07
CA ARG A 89 -19.21 23.37 0.45
C ARG A 89 -20.60 22.80 0.73
N THR A 90 -20.98 21.71 0.10
CA THR A 90 -22.27 21.04 0.31
C THR A 90 -22.32 20.15 1.56
N VAL A 91 -21.19 19.94 2.22
CA VAL A 91 -21.10 19.11 3.43
C VAL A 91 -21.68 19.86 4.62
N ARG A 92 -22.53 19.21 5.41
CA ARG A 92 -23.13 19.75 6.64
C ARG A 92 -22.93 18.76 7.78
N ILE A 93 -22.73 19.28 8.97
CA ILE A 93 -22.56 18.49 10.19
C ILE A 93 -23.79 18.76 11.07
N LEU A 94 -24.50 17.71 11.43
CA LEU A 94 -25.68 17.78 12.28
C LEU A 94 -25.38 17.07 13.61
N ASP A 95 -25.77 17.66 14.72
CA ASP A 95 -25.73 17.01 16.03
C ASP A 95 -26.78 15.88 16.13
N GLU A 96 -26.88 15.24 17.29
CA GLU A 96 -27.84 14.15 17.56
C GLU A 96 -29.30 14.59 17.54
N HIS A 97 -29.56 15.89 17.66
CA HIS A 97 -30.89 16.53 17.59
C HIS A 97 -31.22 17.02 16.18
N GLY A 98 -30.31 16.86 15.21
CA GLY A 98 -30.47 17.33 13.84
C GLY A 98 -30.17 18.84 13.67
N THR A 99 -29.61 19.50 14.69
CA THR A 99 -29.18 20.91 14.61
C THR A 99 -27.84 20.99 13.86
N GLU A 100 -27.73 21.92 12.91
CA GLU A 100 -26.52 22.10 12.15
C GLU A 100 -25.45 22.83 12.95
N LEU A 101 -24.30 22.14 13.11
CA LEU A 101 -23.11 22.71 13.73
C LEU A 101 -22.35 23.60 12.75
N VAL A 102 -21.69 24.62 13.28
CA VAL A 102 -20.72 25.42 12.51
C VAL A 102 -19.42 24.65 12.43
N ALA A 103 -18.96 24.35 11.21
CA ALA A 103 -17.80 23.50 10.99
C ALA A 103 -16.86 24.05 9.93
N ALA A 104 -15.55 23.89 10.13
CA ALA A 104 -14.55 24.03 9.10
C ALA A 104 -14.44 22.71 8.32
N VAL A 105 -14.54 22.78 6.98
CA VAL A 105 -14.47 21.61 6.09
C VAL A 105 -13.58 21.94 4.91
N ARG A 106 -12.52 21.14 4.69
CA ARG A 106 -11.64 21.25 3.52
C ARG A 106 -11.32 19.89 2.90
N SER A 107 -10.99 19.88 1.61
CA SER A 107 -10.44 18.68 0.95
C SER A 107 -9.03 18.36 1.45
N LEU A 108 -8.75 17.08 1.69
CA LEU A 108 -7.42 16.56 1.97
C LEU A 108 -6.70 16.04 0.71
N GLY A 109 -7.32 16.21 -0.44
CA GLY A 109 -6.75 15.88 -1.74
C GLY A 109 -7.76 15.18 -2.65
N PRO A 110 -7.49 15.15 -3.95
CA PRO A 110 -8.32 14.45 -4.93
C PRO A 110 -7.94 12.97 -5.03
N TRP A 111 -8.86 12.17 -5.51
CA TRP A 111 -8.54 10.90 -6.10
C TRP A 111 -7.68 11.10 -7.36
N ARG A 112 -6.60 10.32 -7.48
CA ARG A 112 -5.68 10.38 -8.62
C ARG A 112 -5.62 9.04 -9.34
N THR A 113 -6.29 8.94 -10.48
CA THR A 113 -6.41 7.70 -11.25
C THR A 113 -6.16 7.94 -12.72
N GLY A 114 -5.59 6.97 -13.42
CA GLY A 114 -5.29 7.11 -14.86
C GLY A 114 -4.38 8.32 -15.16
N GLY A 115 -3.54 8.73 -14.22
CA GLY A 115 -2.69 9.91 -14.37
C GLY A 115 -3.43 11.25 -14.27
N ARG A 116 -4.62 11.30 -13.64
CA ARG A 116 -5.48 12.49 -13.52
C ARG A 116 -6.05 12.64 -12.12
N GLU A 117 -6.43 13.88 -11.80
CA GLU A 117 -7.20 14.21 -10.61
C GLU A 117 -8.69 14.04 -10.86
N GLY A 118 -9.39 13.57 -9.82
CA GLY A 118 -10.84 13.31 -9.83
C GLY A 118 -11.55 13.98 -8.65
N SER A 119 -12.56 13.30 -8.11
CA SER A 119 -13.33 13.75 -6.95
C SER A 119 -12.49 13.86 -5.68
N ILE A 120 -13.03 14.48 -4.64
CA ILE A 120 -12.40 14.59 -3.32
C ILE A 120 -12.21 13.18 -2.74
N ARG A 121 -10.99 12.88 -2.27
CA ARG A 121 -10.63 11.58 -1.67
C ARG A 121 -10.90 11.52 -0.17
N SER A 122 -10.70 12.62 0.54
CA SER A 122 -11.04 12.75 1.95
C SER A 122 -11.27 14.21 2.32
N LEU A 123 -12.03 14.45 3.38
CA LEU A 123 -12.28 15.76 3.96
C LEU A 123 -11.62 15.86 5.32
N LEU A 124 -11.02 17.01 5.65
CA LEU A 124 -10.81 17.40 7.04
C LEU A 124 -12.07 18.11 7.54
N ILE A 125 -12.60 17.66 8.66
CA ILE A 125 -13.75 18.25 9.34
C ILE A 125 -13.31 18.67 10.74
N GLN A 126 -13.56 19.95 11.10
CA GLN A 126 -13.32 20.48 12.44
C GLN A 126 -14.54 21.26 12.92
N PHE A 127 -14.93 21.06 14.19
CA PHE A 127 -16.00 21.79 14.86
C PHE A 127 -15.82 21.74 16.38
N LYS A 128 -16.57 22.56 17.11
CA LYS A 128 -16.59 22.55 18.56
C LYS A 128 -17.69 21.67 19.10
N ALA A 129 -17.36 20.87 20.15
CA ALA A 129 -18.31 20.05 20.88
C ALA A 129 -17.97 20.02 22.37
N ASP A 130 -18.96 19.76 23.22
CA ASP A 130 -18.83 19.67 24.67
C ASP A 130 -19.02 18.21 25.12
N PHE A 131 -18.09 17.70 25.91
CA PHE A 131 -18.08 16.35 26.46
C PHE A 131 -18.14 16.35 28.00
N SER A 132 -18.53 17.48 28.61
CA SER A 132 -18.56 17.61 30.07
C SER A 132 -19.66 16.79 30.75
N THR A 133 -20.75 16.49 30.03
CA THR A 133 -21.90 15.74 30.55
C THR A 133 -21.95 14.30 30.11
N GLN A 134 -21.39 14.01 28.96
CA GLN A 134 -21.28 12.64 28.43
C GLN A 134 -20.04 12.49 27.58
N ARG A 135 -19.43 11.30 27.64
CA ARG A 135 -18.17 11.00 26.96
C ARG A 135 -18.34 10.68 25.49
N THR A 136 -19.50 10.19 25.11
CA THR A 136 -19.79 9.73 23.74
C THR A 136 -20.90 10.57 23.14
N HIS A 137 -20.66 11.10 21.94
CA HIS A 137 -21.65 11.81 21.13
C HIS A 137 -21.77 11.22 19.74
N ARG A 138 -22.84 11.56 19.02
CA ARG A 138 -23.02 11.20 17.62
C ARG A 138 -23.26 12.44 16.78
N VAL A 139 -22.61 12.51 15.63
CA VAL A 139 -22.88 13.54 14.63
C VAL A 139 -23.18 12.87 13.30
N THR A 140 -24.03 13.53 12.51
CA THR A 140 -24.35 13.08 11.16
C THR A 140 -23.74 14.04 10.14
N VAL A 141 -22.86 13.53 9.28
CA VAL A 141 -22.32 14.27 8.14
C VAL A 141 -23.20 14.01 6.92
N THR A 142 -23.69 15.08 6.28
CA THR A 142 -24.55 15.00 5.08
C THR A 142 -23.89 15.70 3.91
N PHE A 143 -24.14 15.22 2.66
CA PHE A 143 -23.40 15.63 1.47
C PHE A 143 -24.25 16.33 0.40
N LYS A 144 -25.58 16.34 0.57
CA LYS A 144 -26.52 16.95 -0.37
C LYS A 144 -27.30 18.09 0.27
N GLY A 145 -27.70 19.04 -0.54
CA GLY A 145 -28.55 20.14 -0.12
C GLY A 145 -27.87 21.51 -0.22
N ARG A 146 -28.27 22.43 0.66
CA ARG A 146 -27.70 23.77 0.74
C ARG A 146 -26.25 23.75 1.26
N GLN A 147 -25.54 24.85 1.04
CA GLN A 147 -24.23 25.04 1.65
C GLN A 147 -24.32 24.96 3.18
N GLY A 148 -23.32 24.28 3.78
CA GLY A 148 -23.21 24.16 5.23
C GLY A 148 -22.82 25.47 5.93
N ARG A 149 -23.16 25.57 7.22
CA ARG A 149 -22.67 26.67 8.10
C ARG A 149 -21.16 26.49 8.29
N ARG A 150 -20.39 27.54 7.96
CA ARG A 150 -18.93 27.45 7.89
C ARG A 150 -18.24 28.26 8.98
N GLU A 151 -17.24 27.61 9.57
CA GLU A 151 -16.10 28.25 10.21
C GLU A 151 -14.98 28.36 9.16
N SER A 152 -14.35 29.53 9.08
CA SER A 152 -13.24 29.75 8.13
C SER A 152 -11.89 29.28 8.67
N ASN A 153 -11.76 29.17 9.99
CA ASN A 153 -10.49 28.93 10.66
C ASN A 153 -10.31 27.45 11.01
N PHE A 154 -9.29 26.85 10.42
CA PHE A 154 -8.77 25.56 10.86
C PHE A 154 -7.68 25.80 11.89
N ILE A 155 -7.68 24.99 12.95
CA ILE A 155 -6.50 24.86 13.80
C ILE A 155 -5.64 23.69 13.31
N PRO A 156 -4.29 23.77 13.46
CA PRO A 156 -3.44 22.63 13.16
C PRO A 156 -3.89 21.39 13.92
N VAL A 157 -3.96 20.25 13.24
CA VAL A 157 -4.39 18.98 13.86
C VAL A 157 -3.51 18.63 15.05
N SER A 158 -2.21 18.98 15.01
CA SER A 158 -1.30 18.82 16.15
C SER A 158 -1.76 19.48 17.44
N GLN A 159 -2.57 20.54 17.37
CA GLN A 159 -3.14 21.22 18.55
C GLN A 159 -4.38 20.52 19.11
N THR A 160 -4.94 19.52 18.40
CA THR A 160 -6.08 18.72 18.88
C THR A 160 -5.63 17.41 19.52
N LEU A 161 -4.32 17.15 19.58
CA LEU A 161 -3.75 15.92 20.11
C LEU A 161 -3.42 16.04 21.60
N ILE A 162 -3.46 14.90 22.29
CA ILE A 162 -2.89 14.71 23.62
C ILE A 162 -1.45 14.22 23.42
N ASP A 163 -0.51 14.89 24.06
CA ASP A 163 0.91 14.50 24.09
C ASP A 163 1.34 14.16 25.52
N GLU A 164 0.47 13.45 26.24
CA GLU A 164 0.74 13.01 27.60
C GLU A 164 1.13 11.52 27.61
N SER A 165 1.90 11.13 28.63
CA SER A 165 2.42 9.79 28.77
C SER A 165 1.34 8.71 28.59
N GLY A 166 1.47 7.90 27.54
CA GLY A 166 0.62 6.75 27.24
C GLY A 166 -0.59 7.02 26.34
N LEU A 167 -0.91 8.28 25.98
CA LEU A 167 -2.04 8.63 25.13
C LEU A 167 -1.60 9.50 23.96
N LYS A 168 -1.02 8.89 22.93
CA LYS A 168 -0.68 9.59 21.67
C LYS A 168 -1.88 9.58 20.72
N GLY A 169 -2.57 10.69 20.56
CA GLY A 169 -3.70 10.79 19.63
C GLY A 169 -4.61 11.98 19.95
N PRO A 170 -5.75 12.12 19.26
CA PRO A 170 -6.65 13.23 19.48
C PRO A 170 -7.35 13.14 20.85
N ARG A 171 -7.69 14.31 21.43
CA ARG A 171 -8.51 14.39 22.65
C ARG A 171 -9.92 13.85 22.45
N VAL A 172 -10.42 13.92 21.22
CA VAL A 172 -11.68 13.32 20.81
C VAL A 172 -11.43 12.45 19.58
N LEU A 173 -11.69 11.15 19.70
CA LEU A 173 -11.62 10.23 18.58
C LEU A 173 -12.95 10.21 17.82
N ALA A 174 -12.88 10.28 16.51
CA ALA A 174 -14.02 10.11 15.62
C ALA A 174 -14.00 8.71 15.00
N VAL A 175 -14.97 7.89 15.37
CA VAL A 175 -15.11 6.52 14.89
C VAL A 175 -16.12 6.49 13.75
N LEU A 176 -15.64 6.12 12.57
CA LEU A 176 -16.43 5.98 11.35
C LEU A 176 -16.95 4.54 11.22
N PRO A 177 -18.15 4.32 10.65
CA PRO A 177 -18.69 2.97 10.43
C PRO A 177 -17.80 2.15 9.46
N ALA A 178 -17.65 0.85 9.73
CA ALA A 178 -16.85 -0.06 8.92
C ALA A 178 -17.33 -0.13 7.46
N ASP A 179 -18.64 -0.15 7.24
CA ASP A 179 -19.21 -0.14 5.87
C ASP A 179 -18.79 1.10 5.09
N TRP A 180 -18.82 2.29 5.74
CA TRP A 180 -18.34 3.54 5.15
C TRP A 180 -16.86 3.49 4.85
N LEU A 181 -16.06 3.06 5.82
CA LEU A 181 -14.60 2.98 5.69
C LEU A 181 -14.16 2.02 4.58
N CYS A 182 -14.74 0.82 4.53
CA CYS A 182 -14.46 -0.15 3.47
C CYS A 182 -14.86 0.39 2.10
N ALA A 183 -16.06 0.96 1.99
CA ALA A 183 -16.56 1.49 0.73
C ALA A 183 -15.83 2.78 0.28
N SER A 184 -15.19 3.52 1.20
CA SER A 184 -14.34 4.67 0.86
C SER A 184 -13.07 4.26 0.12
N GLY A 185 -12.60 3.02 0.28
CA GLY A 185 -11.35 2.54 -0.31
C GLY A 185 -10.09 3.21 0.23
N VAL A 186 -10.14 3.82 1.41
CA VAL A 186 -9.02 4.58 1.99
C VAL A 186 -7.75 3.75 2.17
N VAL A 187 -7.89 2.46 2.43
CA VAL A 187 -6.79 1.47 2.55
C VAL A 187 -6.77 0.45 1.39
N GLY A 188 -7.40 0.77 0.28
CA GLY A 188 -7.70 -0.14 -0.82
C GLY A 188 -9.01 -0.93 -0.58
N PRO A 189 -9.41 -1.84 -1.50
CA PRO A 189 -10.61 -2.63 -1.36
C PRO A 189 -10.59 -3.51 -0.11
N GLN A 190 -11.66 -3.45 0.68
CA GLN A 190 -11.84 -4.23 1.90
C GLN A 190 -13.31 -4.67 2.03
N MET A 191 -13.53 -5.70 2.84
CA MET A 191 -14.85 -6.09 3.32
C MET A 191 -14.96 -5.82 4.82
N PRO A 192 -16.11 -5.32 5.32
CA PRO A 192 -16.35 -5.27 6.76
C PRO A 192 -16.19 -6.64 7.40
N ALA A 193 -15.61 -6.72 8.60
CA ALA A 193 -15.37 -8.00 9.28
C ALA A 193 -16.70 -8.77 9.52
N THR A 194 -17.81 -8.07 9.72
CA THR A 194 -19.15 -8.65 9.83
C THR A 194 -19.62 -9.35 8.56
N GLN A 195 -18.99 -9.08 7.41
CA GLN A 195 -19.32 -9.66 6.11
C GLN A 195 -18.31 -10.71 5.64
N SER A 196 -17.38 -11.13 6.50
CA SER A 196 -16.36 -12.15 6.17
C SER A 196 -16.96 -13.54 5.93
N GLY A 197 -18.15 -13.84 6.45
CA GLY A 197 -18.86 -15.09 6.21
C GLY A 197 -18.02 -16.33 6.58
N ALA A 198 -17.86 -17.24 5.63
CA ALA A 198 -17.09 -18.47 5.82
C ALA A 198 -15.60 -18.24 6.15
N TYR A 199 -15.09 -17.03 5.93
CA TYR A 199 -13.69 -16.67 6.15
C TYR A 199 -13.45 -15.88 7.44
N SER A 200 -14.42 -15.82 8.35
CA SER A 200 -14.33 -15.14 9.65
C SER A 200 -13.21 -15.69 10.56
N SER A 201 -12.69 -16.88 10.26
CA SER A 201 -11.49 -17.40 10.94
C SER A 201 -10.26 -16.48 10.78
N TYR A 202 -10.16 -15.78 9.66
CA TYR A 202 -9.12 -14.76 9.46
C TYR A 202 -9.26 -13.63 10.49
N ASP A 203 -10.46 -13.11 10.71
CA ASP A 203 -10.69 -12.01 11.66
C ASP A 203 -10.42 -12.46 13.09
N ARG A 204 -10.82 -13.68 13.47
CA ARG A 204 -10.48 -14.26 14.79
C ARG A 204 -8.97 -14.45 14.95
N PHE A 205 -8.26 -14.80 13.88
CA PHE A 205 -6.80 -14.92 13.91
C PHE A 205 -6.12 -13.56 14.13
N VAL A 206 -6.61 -12.50 13.50
CA VAL A 206 -6.16 -11.12 13.77
C VAL A 206 -6.41 -10.76 15.23
N GLU A 207 -7.63 -10.96 15.72
CA GLU A 207 -8.04 -10.63 17.08
C GLU A 207 -7.20 -11.35 18.14
N LYS A 208 -6.94 -12.64 17.94
CA LYS A 208 -6.09 -13.46 18.80
C LYS A 208 -4.66 -12.90 18.93
N ASN A 209 -4.10 -12.36 17.85
CA ASN A 209 -2.70 -11.97 17.80
C ASN A 209 -2.47 -10.46 18.03
N PHE A 210 -3.52 -9.64 17.97
CA PHE A 210 -3.42 -8.19 18.13
C PHE A 210 -2.83 -7.76 19.48
N PRO A 211 -3.25 -8.32 20.65
CA PRO A 211 -2.70 -7.90 21.95
C PRO A 211 -1.19 -8.06 22.05
N GLY A 212 -0.64 -9.15 21.47
CA GLY A 212 0.81 -9.38 21.45
C GLY A 212 1.58 -8.32 20.67
N SER A 213 0.97 -7.73 19.62
CA SER A 213 1.61 -6.68 18.83
C SER A 213 1.70 -5.34 19.58
N LEU A 214 0.80 -5.09 20.54
CA LEU A 214 0.76 -3.83 21.30
C LEU A 214 1.95 -3.68 22.26
N ALA A 215 2.51 -4.78 22.77
CA ALA A 215 3.65 -4.76 23.66
C ALA A 215 4.91 -4.09 23.06
N TYR A 216 4.92 -3.85 21.76
CA TYR A 216 6.07 -3.33 21.02
C TYR A 216 5.79 -1.98 20.32
N LEU A 217 4.77 -1.23 20.77
CA LEU A 217 4.40 0.04 20.15
C LEU A 217 5.46 1.14 20.30
N ASP A 218 6.25 1.10 21.36
CA ASP A 218 7.35 2.04 21.61
C ASP A 218 8.74 1.38 21.48
N SER A 219 8.80 0.22 20.83
CA SER A 219 10.06 -0.53 20.70
C SER A 219 11.10 0.25 19.89
N GLN A 220 12.28 0.45 20.50
CA GLN A 220 13.46 1.00 19.84
C GLN A 220 14.23 -0.06 19.01
N VAL A 221 13.76 -1.30 19.00
CA VAL A 221 14.34 -2.39 18.22
C VAL A 221 13.74 -2.33 16.81
N TYR A 222 14.55 -1.95 15.84
CA TYR A 222 14.08 -1.75 14.45
C TYR A 222 13.41 -2.99 13.83
N HIS A 223 13.83 -4.20 14.20
CA HIS A 223 13.25 -5.45 13.67
C HIS A 223 11.75 -5.56 13.92
N GLU A 224 11.25 -5.01 15.03
CA GLU A 224 9.83 -5.05 15.37
C GLU A 224 8.98 -4.15 14.45
N TRP A 225 9.62 -3.21 13.75
CA TRP A 225 8.98 -2.31 12.79
C TRP A 225 9.08 -2.77 11.34
N LEU A 226 9.70 -3.92 11.10
CA LEU A 226 9.71 -4.48 9.76
C LEU A 226 8.29 -4.88 9.36
N PHE A 227 7.93 -4.52 8.13
CA PHE A 227 6.56 -4.53 7.61
C PHE A 227 5.63 -3.52 8.31
N ASP A 228 4.95 -2.78 7.51
CA ASP A 228 4.15 -1.59 7.80
C ASP A 228 3.05 -1.83 8.86
N ARG A 229 3.43 -1.79 10.16
CA ARG A 229 2.54 -1.99 11.31
C ARG A 229 1.39 -0.99 11.33
N THR A 230 1.68 0.27 11.03
CA THR A 230 0.67 1.33 11.02
C THR A 230 -0.44 1.00 10.04
N THR A 231 -0.09 0.54 8.84
CA THR A 231 -1.08 0.11 7.85
C THR A 231 -1.87 -1.13 8.32
N CYS A 232 -1.22 -2.07 9.06
CA CYS A 232 -1.95 -3.21 9.63
C CYS A 232 -3.11 -2.74 10.52
N TYR A 233 -2.83 -1.86 11.48
CA TYR A 233 -3.84 -1.35 12.41
C TYR A 233 -4.93 -0.54 11.70
N TYR A 234 -4.58 0.31 10.74
CA TYR A 234 -5.59 1.01 9.94
C TYR A 234 -6.48 0.07 9.13
N LYS A 235 -5.94 -0.99 8.54
CA LYS A 235 -6.75 -1.98 7.82
C LYS A 235 -7.73 -2.71 8.76
N MET A 236 -7.30 -3.01 10.00
CA MET A 236 -8.19 -3.61 11.00
C MET A 236 -9.27 -2.61 11.43
N TYR A 237 -8.90 -1.35 11.71
CA TYR A 237 -9.87 -0.29 12.00
C TYR A 237 -10.91 -0.14 10.87
N VAL A 238 -10.46 -0.06 9.62
CA VAL A 238 -11.35 0.10 8.46
C VAL A 238 -12.36 -1.04 8.38
N ARG A 239 -11.96 -2.26 8.70
CA ARG A 239 -12.83 -3.44 8.62
C ARG A 239 -13.77 -3.61 9.81
N THR A 240 -13.41 -3.10 10.98
CA THR A 240 -14.14 -3.37 12.23
C THR A 240 -14.81 -2.14 12.84
N ALA A 241 -14.29 -0.93 12.55
CA ALA A 241 -14.60 0.32 13.25
C ALA A 241 -14.29 0.26 14.77
N GLU A 242 -13.43 -0.67 15.21
CA GLU A 242 -13.10 -0.80 16.62
C GLU A 242 -12.03 0.21 17.06
N LEU A 243 -12.33 0.90 18.15
CA LEU A 243 -11.52 1.99 18.71
C LEU A 243 -10.07 1.55 19.00
N LYS A 244 -9.88 0.33 19.53
CA LYS A 244 -8.56 -0.20 19.88
C LYS A 244 -7.58 -0.21 18.69
N TYR A 245 -8.07 -0.50 17.48
CA TYR A 245 -7.23 -0.49 16.28
C TYR A 245 -6.92 0.93 15.81
N LEU A 246 -7.87 1.86 15.97
CA LEU A 246 -7.65 3.26 15.65
C LEU A 246 -6.61 3.89 16.58
N GLU A 247 -6.69 3.63 17.88
CA GLU A 247 -5.72 4.09 18.88
C GLU A 247 -4.31 3.55 18.61
N ALA A 248 -4.21 2.23 18.35
CA ALA A 248 -2.94 1.61 17.99
C ALA A 248 -2.35 2.19 16.68
N ALA A 249 -3.20 2.48 15.69
CA ALA A 249 -2.78 3.08 14.43
C ALA A 249 -2.25 4.52 14.62
N TYR A 250 -2.91 5.33 15.44
CA TYR A 250 -2.42 6.67 15.80
C TYR A 250 -1.05 6.61 16.47
N HIS A 251 -0.90 5.71 17.45
CA HIS A 251 0.36 5.53 18.17
C HIS A 251 1.49 5.13 17.22
N ALA A 252 1.25 4.08 16.42
CA ALA A 252 2.25 3.59 15.46
C ALA A 252 2.60 4.63 14.39
N ALA A 253 1.63 5.41 13.89
CA ALA A 253 1.86 6.47 12.93
C ALA A 253 2.75 7.59 13.51
N ASN A 254 2.49 8.02 14.74
CA ASN A 254 3.30 9.01 15.43
C ASN A 254 4.73 8.50 15.64
N PHE A 255 4.90 7.25 16.09
CA PHE A 255 6.22 6.65 16.27
C PHE A 255 7.02 6.62 14.96
N VAL A 256 6.42 6.15 13.87
CA VAL A 256 7.08 6.11 12.54
C VAL A 256 7.45 7.53 12.09
N ARG A 257 6.56 8.51 12.25
CA ARG A 257 6.82 9.91 11.91
C ARG A 257 7.98 10.51 12.71
N GLU A 258 8.03 10.26 14.02
CA GLU A 258 9.08 10.74 14.92
C GLU A 258 10.44 10.12 14.64
N HIS A 259 10.45 8.88 14.12
CA HIS A 259 11.67 8.17 13.73
C HIS A 259 11.96 8.23 12.22
N THR A 260 11.37 9.18 11.50
CA THR A 260 11.67 9.43 10.09
C THR A 260 12.57 10.65 9.96
N LYS A 261 13.68 10.51 9.26
CA LYS A 261 14.56 11.64 8.94
C LYS A 261 13.91 12.52 7.89
N LEU A 262 13.65 13.79 8.20
CA LEU A 262 12.89 14.68 7.32
C LEU A 262 13.74 15.52 6.37
N ASP A 263 15.06 15.65 6.61
CA ASP A 263 15.95 16.51 5.84
C ASP A 263 17.34 15.91 5.65
N GLY A 264 18.16 16.59 4.85
CA GLY A 264 19.54 16.20 4.56
C GLY A 264 19.67 14.93 3.72
N PRO A 265 20.90 14.39 3.60
CA PRO A 265 21.15 13.11 2.95
C PRO A 265 20.33 12.00 3.62
N ASP A 266 19.78 11.08 2.83
CA ASP A 266 18.93 10.00 3.27
C ASP A 266 17.62 10.44 3.94
N ALA A 267 17.11 11.64 3.66
CA ALA A 267 15.77 12.03 4.08
C ALA A 267 14.75 10.99 3.61
N GLY A 268 13.83 10.59 4.51
CA GLY A 268 12.82 9.55 4.27
C GLY A 268 13.14 8.20 4.91
N ILE A 269 14.35 7.97 5.42
CA ILE A 269 14.69 6.71 6.10
C ILE A 269 14.08 6.63 7.50
N PHE A 270 13.92 5.40 7.95
CA PHE A 270 13.60 5.10 9.36
C PHE A 270 14.89 5.11 10.19
N THR A 271 15.03 6.06 11.08
CA THR A 271 16.30 6.37 11.77
C THR A 271 16.83 5.22 12.64
N LEU A 272 15.94 4.38 13.19
CA LEU A 272 16.36 3.21 13.97
C LEU A 272 17.07 2.13 13.15
N LYS A 273 16.80 2.10 11.82
CA LYS A 273 17.41 1.11 10.91
C LYS A 273 18.51 1.72 10.05
N GLY A 274 18.37 2.96 9.61
CA GLY A 274 19.19 3.57 8.58
C GLY A 274 18.66 3.27 7.16
N PRO A 275 19.48 3.50 6.11
CA PRO A 275 19.08 3.34 4.71
C PRO A 275 18.65 1.92 4.38
N ASP A 276 17.33 1.72 4.24
CA ASP A 276 16.75 0.44 3.80
C ASP A 276 15.28 0.63 3.38
N LEU A 277 14.97 0.43 2.10
CA LEU A 277 13.60 0.56 1.54
C LEU A 277 12.54 -0.27 2.27
N LYS A 278 12.92 -1.39 2.90
CA LYS A 278 11.99 -2.27 3.64
C LYS A 278 11.40 -1.61 4.89
N TYR A 279 11.94 -0.48 5.32
CA TYR A 279 11.50 0.26 6.50
C TYR A 279 10.92 1.63 6.15
N VAL A 280 10.63 1.89 4.88
CA VAL A 280 10.10 3.18 4.39
C VAL A 280 8.63 3.00 3.97
N TYR A 281 7.70 3.61 4.73
CA TYR A 281 6.26 3.33 4.60
C TYR A 281 5.42 4.58 4.26
N PRO A 282 5.55 5.17 3.06
CA PRO A 282 4.75 6.33 2.66
C PRO A 282 3.26 6.07 2.72
N ARG A 283 2.82 4.82 2.49
CA ARG A 283 1.43 4.38 2.60
C ARG A 283 0.85 4.65 3.98
N ALA A 284 1.59 4.30 5.04
CA ALA A 284 1.17 4.52 6.42
C ALA A 284 0.86 5.99 6.69
N MET A 285 1.76 6.86 6.28
CA MET A 285 1.62 8.32 6.45
C MET A 285 0.49 8.90 5.62
N HIS A 286 0.30 8.41 4.39
CA HIS A 286 -0.80 8.84 3.53
C HIS A 286 -2.16 8.45 4.11
N ILE A 287 -2.33 7.20 4.57
CA ILE A 287 -3.58 6.74 5.20
C ILE A 287 -3.84 7.56 6.47
N HIS A 288 -2.81 7.74 7.31
CA HIS A 288 -2.94 8.58 8.52
C HIS A 288 -3.42 9.99 8.16
N TYR A 289 -2.82 10.64 7.16
CA TYR A 289 -3.25 11.94 6.68
C TYR A 289 -4.71 11.97 6.24
N LEU A 290 -5.15 10.97 5.44
CA LEU A 290 -6.52 10.91 4.93
C LEU A 290 -7.58 10.69 6.03
N LEU A 291 -7.20 10.05 7.14
CA LEU A 291 -8.09 9.77 8.28
C LEU A 291 -8.01 10.81 9.39
N THR A 292 -7.03 11.69 9.37
CA THR A 292 -6.80 12.66 10.46
C THR A 292 -6.67 14.11 9.99
N GLY A 293 -6.18 14.35 8.78
CA GLY A 293 -5.80 15.66 8.28
C GLY A 293 -4.48 16.20 8.87
N ASP A 294 -3.66 15.35 9.52
CA ASP A 294 -2.37 15.78 10.08
C ASP A 294 -1.35 16.07 8.98
N ASP A 295 -1.13 17.35 8.69
CA ASP A 295 -0.21 17.81 7.65
C ASP A 295 1.26 17.37 7.91
N ARG A 296 1.62 17.04 9.16
CA ARG A 296 2.95 16.51 9.50
C ARG A 296 3.13 15.10 8.91
N ALA A 297 2.08 14.28 8.94
CA ALA A 297 2.08 12.96 8.30
C ALA A 297 2.19 13.07 6.78
N LEU A 298 1.48 14.04 6.16
CA LEU A 298 1.60 14.30 4.72
C LEU A 298 3.04 14.70 4.35
N THR A 299 3.67 15.58 5.14
CA THR A 299 5.06 15.99 4.93
C THR A 299 6.01 14.81 5.04
N CYS A 300 5.88 14.01 6.10
CA CYS A 300 6.67 12.81 6.32
C CYS A 300 6.51 11.80 5.16
N GLY A 301 5.26 11.52 4.75
CA GLY A 301 4.95 10.61 3.66
C GLY A 301 5.54 11.04 2.31
N LYS A 302 5.55 12.35 2.02
CA LYS A 302 6.18 12.90 0.80
C LYS A 302 7.70 12.69 0.81
N VAL A 303 8.35 12.93 1.93
CA VAL A 303 9.81 12.72 2.07
C VAL A 303 10.16 11.24 1.92
N MET A 304 9.39 10.35 2.55
CA MET A 304 9.53 8.90 2.37
C MET A 304 9.33 8.47 0.91
N ALA A 305 8.32 9.03 0.21
CA ALA A 305 8.05 8.71 -1.18
C ALA A 305 9.18 9.17 -2.11
N GLU A 306 9.80 10.32 -1.81
CA GLU A 306 10.97 10.80 -2.53
C GLU A 306 12.17 9.87 -2.35
N TYR A 307 12.39 9.36 -1.14
CA TYR A 307 13.40 8.33 -0.89
C TYR A 307 13.14 7.08 -1.73
N CYS A 308 11.89 6.57 -1.77
CA CYS A 308 11.51 5.44 -2.60
C CYS A 308 11.78 5.73 -4.10
N PHE A 309 11.42 6.92 -4.59
CA PHE A 309 11.64 7.32 -5.98
C PHE A 309 13.12 7.29 -6.36
N ASN A 310 14.00 7.84 -5.49
CA ASN A 310 15.43 7.96 -5.74
C ASN A 310 16.19 6.63 -5.63
N HIS A 311 15.66 5.65 -4.86
CA HIS A 311 16.35 4.38 -4.58
C HIS A 311 15.72 3.18 -5.27
N GLN A 312 14.62 3.35 -6.02
CA GLN A 312 13.98 2.28 -6.78
C GLN A 312 14.62 2.11 -8.15
N ASP A 313 15.32 1.00 -8.35
CA ASP A 313 15.73 0.52 -9.69
C ASP A 313 14.88 -0.71 -10.05
N PRO A 314 13.97 -0.62 -11.03
CA PRO A 314 13.11 -1.73 -11.42
C PRO A 314 13.79 -2.74 -12.35
N VAL A 315 14.98 -2.42 -12.86
CA VAL A 315 15.69 -3.28 -13.83
C VAL A 315 16.60 -4.26 -13.09
N TYR A 316 16.30 -5.55 -13.25
CA TYR A 316 17.18 -6.60 -12.76
C TYR A 316 18.45 -6.69 -13.62
N ARG A 317 19.61 -6.51 -12.99
CA ARG A 317 20.93 -6.50 -13.64
C ARG A 317 21.88 -7.44 -12.91
N PRO A 318 21.87 -8.73 -13.23
CA PRO A 318 22.68 -9.72 -12.54
C PRO A 318 24.20 -9.46 -12.70
N ASP A 319 24.60 -8.87 -13.82
CA ASP A 319 25.98 -8.50 -14.15
C ASP A 319 26.56 -7.35 -13.31
N LEU A 320 25.70 -6.47 -12.80
CA LEU A 320 26.11 -5.34 -11.96
C LEU A 320 26.16 -5.65 -10.46
N ILE A 321 25.76 -6.85 -10.09
CA ILE A 321 25.68 -7.24 -8.69
C ILE A 321 27.07 -7.59 -8.17
N LYS A 322 27.68 -6.64 -7.50
CA LYS A 322 28.90 -6.90 -6.72
C LYS A 322 28.51 -7.51 -5.37
N ARG A 323 29.20 -8.59 -4.99
CA ARG A 323 29.09 -9.11 -3.62
C ARG A 323 29.55 -8.05 -2.64
N VAL A 324 28.62 -7.58 -1.81
CA VAL A 324 28.92 -6.63 -0.75
C VAL A 324 28.73 -7.34 0.58
N PRO A 325 29.70 -7.33 1.50
CA PRO A 325 29.57 -7.95 2.81
C PRO A 325 28.36 -7.41 3.57
N LEU A 326 27.65 -8.30 4.26
CA LEU A 326 26.53 -7.94 5.13
C LEU A 326 26.97 -6.91 6.16
N GLY A 327 26.31 -5.77 6.20
CA GLY A 327 26.42 -4.80 7.29
C GLY A 327 27.13 -3.47 7.01
N VAL A 328 27.74 -3.24 5.83
CA VAL A 328 28.68 -2.11 5.67
C VAL A 328 28.32 -1.11 4.58
N ASP A 329 27.38 -1.39 3.66
CA ASP A 329 27.21 -0.54 2.48
C ASP A 329 25.86 0.21 2.45
N PRO A 330 25.88 1.56 2.54
CA PRO A 330 24.69 2.39 2.33
C PRO A 330 24.16 2.33 0.89
N GLU A 331 24.97 1.90 -0.10
CA GLU A 331 24.53 1.71 -1.50
C GLU A 331 23.76 0.40 -1.74
N ARG A 332 23.64 -0.46 -0.76
CA ARG A 332 22.86 -1.71 -0.84
C ARG A 332 21.45 -1.51 -1.37
N GLY A 333 20.82 -0.38 -1.07
CA GLY A 333 19.51 -0.05 -1.59
C GLY A 333 19.46 0.06 -3.11
N ARG A 334 20.54 0.47 -3.77
CA ARG A 334 20.55 0.78 -5.21
C ARG A 334 20.80 -0.45 -6.11
N ASN A 335 21.55 -1.42 -5.62
CA ASN A 335 21.98 -2.58 -6.44
C ASN A 335 21.38 -3.91 -5.96
N PHE A 336 20.60 -3.89 -4.89
CA PHE A 336 20.03 -5.10 -4.29
C PHE A 336 18.62 -5.34 -4.79
N TRP A 337 18.47 -6.19 -5.79
CA TRP A 337 17.20 -6.47 -6.42
C TRP A 337 16.52 -7.70 -5.81
N THR A 338 15.64 -7.52 -4.85
CA THR A 338 14.71 -8.56 -4.38
C THR A 338 13.27 -8.11 -4.59
N LEU A 339 12.37 -9.07 -4.75
CA LEU A 339 10.93 -8.80 -4.93
C LEU A 339 10.37 -7.96 -3.78
N ARG A 340 10.87 -8.14 -2.56
CA ARG A 340 10.50 -7.35 -1.39
C ARG A 340 10.87 -5.87 -1.53
N HIS A 341 12.11 -5.56 -1.94
CA HIS A 341 12.53 -4.16 -2.16
C HIS A 341 11.76 -3.53 -3.31
N GLN A 342 11.52 -4.31 -4.37
CA GLN A 342 10.71 -3.87 -5.51
C GLN A 342 9.28 -3.55 -5.07
N GLY A 343 8.70 -4.36 -4.19
CA GLY A 343 7.37 -4.15 -3.63
C GLY A 343 7.27 -2.84 -2.83
N TYR A 344 8.17 -2.62 -1.87
CA TYR A 344 8.13 -1.39 -1.05
C TYR A 344 8.46 -0.14 -1.87
N GLY A 345 9.41 -0.21 -2.79
CA GLY A 345 9.74 0.91 -3.66
C GLY A 345 8.58 1.32 -4.55
N LEU A 346 7.94 0.36 -5.24
CA LEU A 346 6.77 0.64 -6.07
C LEU A 346 5.61 1.20 -5.23
N LEU A 347 5.33 0.60 -4.06
CA LEU A 347 4.28 1.08 -3.17
C LEU A 347 4.50 2.54 -2.75
N GLY A 348 5.74 2.88 -2.39
CA GLY A 348 6.10 4.26 -2.02
C GLY A 348 5.93 5.24 -3.17
N ILE A 349 6.31 4.84 -4.38
CA ILE A 349 6.15 5.65 -5.61
C ILE A 349 4.67 5.90 -5.91
N LEU A 350 3.81 4.89 -5.79
CA LEU A 350 2.37 5.04 -6.05
C LEU A 350 1.73 6.00 -5.04
N HIS A 351 2.06 5.86 -3.75
CA HIS A 351 1.58 6.81 -2.75
C HIS A 351 2.18 8.21 -2.91
N GLY A 352 3.41 8.33 -3.43
CA GLY A 352 3.99 9.61 -3.85
C GLY A 352 3.14 10.31 -4.90
N TRP A 353 2.68 9.58 -5.92
CA TRP A 353 1.73 10.08 -6.91
C TRP A 353 0.41 10.53 -6.26
N GLU A 354 -0.17 9.69 -5.41
CA GLU A 354 -1.46 9.98 -4.77
C GLU A 354 -1.39 11.20 -3.83
N MET A 355 -0.28 11.40 -3.11
CA MET A 355 -0.10 12.55 -2.21
C MET A 355 0.22 13.85 -2.93
N THR A 356 0.98 13.80 -4.04
CA THR A 356 1.55 15.01 -4.65
C THR A 356 0.92 15.38 -5.99
N GLY A 357 0.48 14.41 -6.78
CA GLY A 357 0.10 14.60 -8.18
C GLY A 357 1.30 14.86 -9.11
N ASP A 358 2.54 14.75 -8.61
CA ASP A 358 3.73 14.93 -9.44
C ASP A 358 3.90 13.76 -10.41
N ARG A 359 3.93 14.08 -11.70
CA ARG A 359 4.00 13.09 -12.78
C ARG A 359 5.27 12.25 -12.77
N LYS A 360 6.33 12.66 -12.10
CA LYS A 360 7.54 11.85 -11.98
C LYS A 360 7.24 10.49 -11.33
N TYR A 361 6.43 10.48 -10.26
CA TYR A 361 6.01 9.24 -9.59
C TYR A 361 5.14 8.37 -10.48
N TRP A 362 4.19 8.97 -11.21
CA TRP A 362 3.36 8.25 -12.17
C TRP A 362 4.19 7.58 -13.25
N SER A 363 5.15 8.31 -13.83
CA SER A 363 6.05 7.80 -14.87
C SER A 363 6.94 6.67 -14.33
N LYS A 364 7.48 6.83 -13.12
CA LYS A 364 8.32 5.81 -12.48
C LYS A 364 7.53 4.55 -12.12
N GLY A 365 6.29 4.67 -11.65
CA GLY A 365 5.40 3.53 -11.40
C GLY A 365 5.13 2.72 -12.68
N ARG A 366 4.93 3.38 -13.82
CA ARG A 366 4.80 2.71 -15.12
C ARG A 366 6.08 2.00 -15.54
N GLU A 367 7.23 2.67 -15.42
CA GLU A 367 8.54 2.07 -15.68
C GLU A 367 8.77 0.79 -14.86
N CYS A 368 8.42 0.81 -13.57
CA CYS A 368 8.50 -0.37 -12.72
C CYS A 368 7.64 -1.52 -13.26
N VAL A 369 6.38 -1.27 -13.59
CA VAL A 369 5.47 -2.30 -14.11
C VAL A 369 5.93 -2.82 -15.47
N ASP A 370 6.40 -1.94 -16.36
CA ASP A 370 6.97 -2.31 -17.66
C ASP A 370 8.17 -3.26 -17.48
N ALA A 371 9.06 -2.96 -16.53
CA ALA A 371 10.22 -3.78 -16.22
C ALA A 371 9.83 -5.15 -15.65
N TYR A 372 8.90 -5.21 -14.68
CA TYR A 372 8.46 -6.48 -14.08
C TYR A 372 7.72 -7.35 -15.08
N TYR A 373 6.84 -6.78 -15.91
CA TYR A 373 6.17 -7.52 -16.96
C TYR A 373 7.17 -8.10 -17.97
N LYS A 374 8.12 -7.28 -18.44
CA LYS A 374 9.19 -7.74 -19.34
C LYS A 374 10.01 -8.85 -18.71
N HIS A 375 10.41 -8.69 -17.44
CA HIS A 375 11.18 -9.69 -16.69
C HIS A 375 10.46 -11.05 -16.64
N GLN A 376 9.15 -11.07 -16.37
CA GLN A 376 8.38 -12.32 -16.33
C GLN A 376 8.21 -12.95 -17.71
N GLN A 377 8.07 -12.15 -18.79
CA GLN A 377 7.93 -12.66 -20.15
C GLN A 377 9.27 -13.07 -20.78
N GLN A 378 10.36 -12.47 -20.36
CA GLN A 378 11.71 -12.65 -20.87
C GLN A 378 12.67 -12.70 -19.67
N PRO A 379 12.76 -13.85 -18.98
CA PRO A 379 13.65 -13.97 -17.82
C PRO A 379 15.08 -13.56 -18.16
N PRO A 380 15.76 -12.80 -17.26
CA PRO A 380 17.10 -12.27 -17.53
C PRO A 380 18.19 -13.35 -17.63
N ASP A 381 17.90 -14.57 -17.22
CA ASP A 381 18.77 -15.75 -17.37
C ASP A 381 18.68 -16.40 -18.76
N GLY A 382 17.90 -15.83 -19.69
CA GLY A 382 17.74 -16.32 -21.07
C GLY A 382 16.94 -17.61 -21.21
N ARG A 383 16.35 -18.14 -20.13
CA ARG A 383 15.51 -19.35 -20.17
C ARG A 383 14.07 -19.02 -20.56
N ALA A 384 13.31 -20.05 -20.89
CA ALA A 384 11.90 -19.93 -21.18
C ALA A 384 11.14 -19.36 -19.97
N PRO A 385 10.13 -18.50 -20.20
CA PRO A 385 9.29 -17.96 -19.12
C PRO A 385 8.52 -19.09 -18.42
N ASP A 386 8.63 -19.13 -17.09
CA ASP A 386 7.94 -20.11 -16.25
C ASP A 386 6.83 -19.47 -15.37
N GLY A 387 6.70 -18.16 -15.41
CA GLY A 387 5.75 -17.37 -14.63
C GLY A 387 6.35 -16.71 -13.38
N SER A 388 7.61 -17.00 -13.05
CA SER A 388 8.31 -16.38 -11.93
C SER A 388 9.02 -15.08 -12.33
N LEU A 389 9.42 -14.31 -11.30
CA LEU A 389 10.39 -13.24 -11.39
C LEU A 389 11.64 -13.67 -10.62
N ARG A 390 12.80 -13.63 -11.28
CA ARG A 390 14.09 -13.93 -10.64
C ARG A 390 14.47 -12.84 -9.66
N GLN A 391 15.21 -13.18 -8.61
CA GLN A 391 15.77 -12.20 -7.68
C GLN A 391 17.20 -12.58 -7.29
N ASN A 392 17.92 -11.61 -6.72
CA ASN A 392 19.26 -11.82 -6.21
C ASN A 392 19.19 -12.40 -4.82
N TRP A 393 19.40 -13.71 -4.73
CA TRP A 393 19.42 -14.38 -3.45
C TRP A 393 20.81 -14.39 -2.81
N GLU A 394 21.86 -14.64 -3.62
CA GLU A 394 23.25 -14.74 -3.17
C GLU A 394 23.76 -13.55 -2.33
N LEU A 395 23.12 -12.40 -2.49
CA LEU A 395 23.47 -11.19 -1.75
C LEU A 395 22.69 -11.02 -0.45
N TYR A 396 21.66 -11.86 -0.24
CA TYR A 396 20.79 -11.73 0.91
C TYR A 396 21.36 -12.44 2.13
N ASP A 397 21.78 -13.69 1.97
CA ASP A 397 22.50 -14.47 2.98
C ASP A 397 23.58 -15.30 2.30
N PRO A 398 24.88 -15.02 2.53
CA PRO A 398 25.97 -15.77 1.92
C PRO A 398 26.08 -17.21 2.43
N ASN A 399 25.35 -17.58 3.50
CA ASN A 399 25.32 -18.92 4.06
C ASN A 399 24.13 -19.74 3.54
N GLU A 400 23.19 -19.14 2.83
CA GLU A 400 22.06 -19.84 2.21
C GLU A 400 22.47 -20.40 0.85
N ALA A 401 21.89 -21.54 0.47
CA ALA A 401 22.14 -22.15 -0.83
C ALA A 401 21.73 -21.21 -1.95
N THR A 402 22.58 -21.06 -2.93
CA THR A 402 22.40 -20.14 -4.05
C THR A 402 21.96 -20.92 -5.28
N PHE A 403 20.77 -20.59 -5.79
CA PHE A 403 20.30 -21.11 -7.05
C PHE A 403 20.50 -20.05 -8.14
N PRO A 404 21.05 -20.42 -9.32
CA PRO A 404 21.26 -19.46 -10.41
C PRO A 404 20.01 -18.73 -10.89
N GLY A 405 18.83 -19.28 -10.62
CA GLY A 405 17.53 -18.69 -10.92
C GLY A 405 16.60 -18.81 -9.73
N ALA A 406 16.86 -18.07 -8.66
CA ALA A 406 16.05 -18.11 -7.45
C ALA A 406 14.88 -17.12 -7.51
N THR A 407 13.81 -17.47 -6.82
CA THR A 407 12.70 -16.58 -6.49
C THR A 407 12.17 -16.89 -5.08
N SER A 408 11.25 -16.09 -4.56
CA SER A 408 10.69 -16.31 -3.22
C SER A 408 9.19 -16.01 -3.19
N ALA A 409 8.42 -16.97 -2.68
CA ALA A 409 6.96 -16.87 -2.64
C ALA A 409 6.47 -15.71 -1.80
N TRP A 410 7.00 -15.56 -0.57
CA TRP A 410 6.57 -14.52 0.35
C TRP A 410 7.06 -13.12 -0.08
N MET A 411 8.26 -13.02 -0.68
CA MET A 411 8.73 -11.74 -1.21
C MET A 411 7.91 -11.31 -2.43
N MET A 412 7.45 -12.26 -3.25
CA MET A 412 6.55 -11.94 -4.36
C MET A 412 5.18 -11.45 -3.86
N ALA A 413 4.65 -12.00 -2.77
CA ALA A 413 3.40 -11.51 -2.19
C ALA A 413 3.49 -10.01 -1.81
N LEU A 414 4.66 -9.55 -1.33
CA LEU A 414 4.95 -8.13 -1.07
C LEU A 414 4.98 -7.27 -2.34
N LEU A 415 5.33 -7.83 -3.49
CA LEU A 415 5.26 -7.13 -4.78
C LEU A 415 3.83 -7.17 -5.36
N LEU A 416 3.07 -8.23 -5.11
CA LEU A 416 1.68 -8.34 -5.59
C LEU A 416 0.77 -7.26 -5.00
N ASP A 417 0.98 -6.83 -3.75
CA ASP A 417 0.21 -5.74 -3.12
C ASP A 417 0.31 -4.42 -3.91
N PRO A 418 1.49 -3.85 -4.18
CA PRO A 418 1.59 -2.62 -5.00
C PRO A 418 1.24 -2.84 -6.48
N LEU A 419 1.43 -4.03 -7.04
CA LEU A 419 0.94 -4.34 -8.39
C LEU A 419 -0.59 -4.27 -8.45
N PHE A 420 -1.27 -4.82 -7.45
CA PHE A 420 -2.73 -4.68 -7.34
C PHE A 420 -3.13 -3.21 -7.12
N HIS A 421 -2.42 -2.48 -6.26
CA HIS A 421 -2.65 -1.03 -6.09
C HIS A 421 -2.48 -0.26 -7.40
N TYR A 422 -1.43 -0.55 -8.17
CA TYR A 422 -1.25 0.02 -9.51
C TYR A 422 -2.42 -0.32 -10.44
N TRP A 423 -2.91 -1.57 -10.40
CA TRP A 423 -4.08 -1.96 -11.18
C TRP A 423 -5.32 -1.14 -10.80
N THR A 424 -5.56 -0.87 -9.52
CA THR A 424 -6.69 -0.02 -9.09
C THR A 424 -6.61 1.40 -9.65
N LEU A 425 -5.39 1.93 -9.84
CA LEU A 425 -5.16 3.27 -10.41
C LEU A 425 -5.22 3.30 -11.94
N THR A 426 -4.98 2.17 -12.64
CA THR A 426 -4.72 2.17 -14.09
C THR A 426 -5.63 1.25 -14.89
N ASN A 427 -6.15 0.19 -14.29
CA ASN A 427 -6.78 -0.96 -14.96
C ASN A 427 -5.84 -1.65 -15.99
N ASP A 428 -4.55 -1.69 -15.72
CA ASP A 428 -3.56 -2.31 -16.60
C ASP A 428 -3.68 -3.84 -16.58
N ARG A 429 -4.04 -4.43 -17.74
CA ARG A 429 -4.25 -5.88 -17.88
C ARG A 429 -3.03 -6.72 -17.60
N ARG A 430 -1.84 -6.17 -17.77
CA ARG A 430 -0.58 -6.86 -17.53
C ARG A 430 -0.46 -7.33 -16.08
N ILE A 431 -1.11 -6.62 -15.15
CA ILE A 431 -1.14 -7.03 -13.73
C ILE A 431 -1.87 -8.35 -13.57
N ALA A 432 -3.02 -8.52 -14.22
CA ALA A 432 -3.74 -9.80 -14.19
C ALA A 432 -2.89 -10.95 -14.77
N GLU A 433 -2.15 -10.68 -15.86
CA GLU A 433 -1.25 -11.67 -16.46
C GLU A 433 -0.10 -12.04 -15.52
N ILE A 434 0.55 -11.04 -14.88
CA ILE A 434 1.63 -11.28 -13.89
C ILE A 434 1.11 -12.15 -12.76
N VAL A 435 -0.04 -11.81 -12.18
CA VAL A 435 -0.61 -12.52 -11.04
C VAL A 435 -0.97 -13.96 -11.40
N VAL A 436 -1.68 -14.17 -12.51
CA VAL A 436 -2.13 -15.51 -12.91
C VAL A 436 -0.94 -16.41 -13.23
N LYS A 437 0.05 -15.92 -13.98
CA LYS A 437 1.27 -16.69 -14.29
C LYS A 437 2.07 -17.02 -13.03
N TRP A 438 2.14 -16.09 -12.08
CA TRP A 438 2.77 -16.36 -10.80
C TRP A 438 2.04 -17.43 -9.98
N CYS A 439 0.70 -17.38 -9.92
CA CYS A 439 -0.08 -18.41 -9.21
C CYS A 439 0.08 -19.79 -9.85
N ASP A 440 0.10 -19.86 -11.19
CA ASP A 440 0.36 -21.13 -11.92
C ASP A 440 1.78 -21.67 -11.63
N PHE A 441 2.79 -20.80 -11.57
CA PHE A 441 4.16 -21.16 -11.19
C PHE A 441 4.21 -21.67 -9.74
N LEU A 442 3.62 -20.93 -8.81
CA LEU A 442 3.63 -21.27 -7.39
C LEU A 442 2.95 -22.62 -7.12
N ASP A 443 1.78 -22.88 -7.75
CA ASP A 443 1.09 -24.16 -7.63
C ASP A 443 1.93 -25.33 -8.15
N ARG A 444 2.64 -25.13 -9.27
CA ARG A 444 3.39 -26.18 -9.95
C ARG A 444 4.67 -26.57 -9.23
N GLN A 445 5.41 -25.61 -8.68
CA GLN A 445 6.76 -25.86 -8.15
C GLN A 445 7.18 -25.07 -6.92
N GLY A 446 6.32 -24.15 -6.43
CA GLY A 446 6.67 -23.30 -5.30
C GLY A 446 6.20 -23.80 -3.94
N ILE A 447 5.45 -24.91 -3.90
CA ILE A 447 4.86 -25.47 -2.68
C ILE A 447 5.53 -26.81 -2.36
N VAL A 448 5.86 -27.04 -1.09
CA VAL A 448 6.41 -28.33 -0.64
C VAL A 448 5.43 -29.47 -0.93
N PRO A 449 5.91 -30.72 -1.12
CA PRO A 449 5.07 -31.84 -1.58
C PRO A 449 3.85 -32.14 -0.71
N ASP A 450 3.92 -31.94 0.61
CA ASP A 450 2.81 -32.15 1.55
C ASP A 450 1.81 -30.99 1.57
N GLY A 451 2.11 -29.89 0.86
CA GLY A 451 1.24 -28.72 0.78
C GLY A 451 1.14 -27.89 2.06
N SER A 452 2.07 -28.07 3.01
CA SER A 452 2.04 -27.40 4.32
C SER A 452 2.54 -25.95 4.28
N LYS A 453 3.43 -25.62 3.34
CA LYS A 453 4.04 -24.29 3.16
C LYS A 453 4.60 -24.12 1.75
N ALA A 454 4.95 -22.90 1.39
CA ALA A 454 5.77 -22.64 0.21
C ALA A 454 7.26 -22.83 0.56
N TYR A 455 8.09 -23.03 -0.45
CA TYR A 455 9.54 -22.92 -0.26
C TYR A 455 9.91 -21.47 0.06
N TYR A 456 10.88 -21.30 0.96
CA TYR A 456 11.42 -19.98 1.29
C TYR A 456 12.17 -19.37 0.11
N VAL A 457 13.05 -20.18 -0.49
CA VAL A 457 13.66 -19.93 -1.80
C VAL A 457 13.20 -21.02 -2.75
N ILE A 458 12.68 -20.62 -3.91
CA ILE A 458 12.26 -21.54 -4.96
C ILE A 458 13.37 -21.58 -6.03
N ASN A 459 13.86 -22.77 -6.34
CA ASN A 459 14.74 -22.99 -7.46
C ASN A 459 13.92 -23.03 -8.76
N CYS A 460 14.01 -21.99 -9.57
CA CYS A 460 13.27 -21.89 -10.83
C CYS A 460 13.67 -22.97 -11.84
N PHE A 461 14.79 -23.66 -11.65
CA PHE A 461 15.30 -24.72 -12.51
C PHE A 461 15.08 -26.13 -11.96
N GLY A 462 14.56 -26.26 -10.73
CA GLY A 462 14.44 -27.54 -10.05
C GLY A 462 13.58 -28.58 -10.77
N ALA A 463 12.60 -28.12 -11.57
CA ALA A 463 11.78 -29.03 -12.38
C ALA A 463 12.50 -29.57 -13.62
N SER A 464 13.57 -28.92 -14.09
CA SER A 464 14.34 -29.31 -15.28
C SER A 464 15.65 -30.00 -14.94
N ASP A 465 16.08 -29.99 -13.68
CA ASP A 465 17.25 -30.70 -13.18
C ASP A 465 16.86 -31.64 -12.02
N PRO A 466 16.69 -32.93 -12.29
CA PRO A 466 16.28 -33.92 -11.28
C PRO A 466 17.27 -34.07 -10.11
N LYS A 467 18.49 -33.55 -10.23
CA LYS A 467 19.54 -33.63 -9.21
C LYS A 467 19.53 -32.40 -8.28
N SER A 468 18.83 -31.35 -8.65
CA SER A 468 18.78 -30.14 -7.84
C SER A 468 17.57 -30.13 -6.91
N SER A 469 17.73 -29.55 -5.69
CA SER A 469 16.61 -29.33 -4.80
C SER A 469 15.60 -28.37 -5.46
N PRO A 470 14.28 -28.64 -5.33
CA PRO A 470 13.24 -27.72 -5.83
C PRO A 470 13.22 -26.37 -5.10
N GLY A 471 13.86 -26.30 -3.91
CA GLY A 471 13.93 -25.08 -3.12
C GLY A 471 14.43 -25.33 -1.70
N GLU A 472 14.51 -24.27 -0.93
CA GLU A 472 14.86 -24.30 0.49
C GLU A 472 13.63 -24.16 1.36
N VAL A 473 13.62 -24.92 2.45
CA VAL A 473 12.56 -24.87 3.46
C VAL A 473 13.10 -24.12 4.68
N ASP A 474 12.40 -23.06 5.06
CA ASP A 474 12.66 -22.33 6.30
C ASP A 474 11.50 -22.56 7.28
N PRO A 475 11.75 -22.81 8.58
CA PRO A 475 10.70 -22.92 9.58
C PRO A 475 9.77 -21.68 9.64
N ASP A 476 10.33 -20.49 9.45
CA ASP A 476 9.57 -19.23 9.46
C ASP A 476 8.56 -19.12 8.30
N MET A 477 8.63 -19.96 7.26
CA MET A 477 7.68 -19.94 6.13
C MET A 477 6.25 -20.25 6.54
N GLU A 478 6.00 -20.89 7.64
CA GLU A 478 4.65 -21.09 8.16
C GLU A 478 3.98 -19.74 8.53
N MET A 479 4.78 -18.78 9.01
CA MET A 479 4.29 -17.42 9.31
C MET A 479 3.83 -16.65 8.05
N HIS A 480 4.23 -17.09 6.86
CA HIS A 480 3.85 -16.50 5.59
C HIS A 480 2.64 -17.17 4.92
N ASN A 481 1.96 -18.09 5.61
CA ASN A 481 0.78 -18.78 5.06
C ASN A 481 -0.39 -17.81 4.76
N THR A 482 -0.54 -16.69 5.51
CA THR A 482 -1.52 -15.63 5.16
C THR A 482 -1.19 -14.96 3.83
N GLU A 483 0.07 -14.74 3.52
CA GLU A 483 0.55 -14.16 2.26
C GLU A 483 0.35 -15.13 1.09
N MET A 484 0.50 -16.43 1.34
CA MET A 484 0.17 -17.46 0.35
C MET A 484 -1.34 -17.52 0.08
N ALA A 485 -2.16 -17.47 1.12
CA ALA A 485 -3.61 -17.36 0.97
C ALA A 485 -3.99 -16.10 0.17
N TYR A 486 -3.40 -14.94 0.49
CA TYR A 486 -3.59 -13.70 -0.26
C TYR A 486 -3.23 -13.85 -1.74
N THR A 487 -2.09 -14.48 -2.04
CA THR A 487 -1.61 -14.69 -3.42
C THR A 487 -2.65 -15.46 -4.26
N PHE A 488 -3.16 -16.58 -3.75
CA PHE A 488 -4.16 -17.36 -4.48
C PHE A 488 -5.54 -16.68 -4.50
N ALA A 489 -5.91 -15.93 -3.47
CA ALA A 489 -7.13 -15.10 -3.46
C ALA A 489 -7.07 -14.02 -4.56
N LEU A 490 -5.93 -13.37 -4.73
CA LEU A 490 -5.71 -12.40 -5.81
C LEU A 490 -5.74 -13.08 -7.19
N GLY A 491 -5.21 -14.29 -7.30
CA GLY A 491 -5.33 -15.13 -8.51
C GLY A 491 -6.80 -15.42 -8.86
N LEU A 492 -7.64 -15.74 -7.86
CA LEU A 492 -9.10 -15.93 -8.04
C LEU A 492 -9.79 -14.66 -8.55
N PHE A 493 -9.39 -13.50 -8.04
CA PHE A 493 -9.91 -12.21 -8.49
C PHE A 493 -9.59 -11.94 -9.98
N PHE A 494 -8.42 -12.36 -10.46
CA PHE A 494 -7.93 -12.11 -11.81
C PHE A 494 -8.12 -13.26 -12.81
N THR A 495 -8.88 -14.31 -12.48
CA THR A 495 -9.14 -15.41 -13.43
C THR A 495 -10.62 -15.73 -13.57
N ASN A 496 -11.04 -16.09 -14.80
CA ASN A 496 -12.34 -16.73 -15.08
C ASN A 496 -12.18 -18.18 -15.58
N ASP A 497 -10.95 -18.66 -15.71
CA ASP A 497 -10.68 -20.05 -16.08
C ASP A 497 -11.13 -20.99 -14.96
N ALA A 498 -11.99 -21.96 -15.29
CA ALA A 498 -12.61 -22.84 -14.31
C ALA A 498 -11.59 -23.75 -13.61
N LYS A 499 -10.58 -24.25 -14.37
CA LYS A 499 -9.54 -25.13 -13.82
C LYS A 499 -8.64 -24.37 -12.85
N ARG A 500 -8.22 -23.13 -13.20
CA ARG A 500 -7.44 -22.27 -12.31
C ARG A 500 -8.24 -21.90 -11.05
N LYS A 501 -9.54 -21.58 -11.20
CA LYS A 501 -10.40 -21.29 -10.03
C LYS A 501 -10.44 -22.45 -9.05
N GLU A 502 -10.60 -23.68 -9.53
CA GLU A 502 -10.58 -24.89 -8.69
C GLU A 502 -9.24 -25.03 -7.94
N ILE A 503 -8.12 -24.91 -8.64
CA ILE A 503 -6.77 -25.01 -8.07
C ILE A 503 -6.54 -23.91 -7.04
N TYR A 504 -6.78 -22.63 -7.43
CA TYR A 504 -6.50 -21.50 -6.56
C TYR A 504 -7.41 -21.49 -5.33
N GLN A 505 -8.68 -21.91 -5.47
CA GLN A 505 -9.61 -22.03 -4.34
C GLN A 505 -9.14 -23.09 -3.34
N ARG A 506 -8.65 -24.25 -3.82
CA ARG A 506 -8.09 -25.30 -2.98
C ARG A 506 -6.85 -24.81 -2.24
N ARG A 507 -5.91 -24.15 -2.93
CA ARG A 507 -4.68 -23.59 -2.33
C ARG A 507 -4.99 -22.48 -1.34
N PHE A 508 -5.86 -21.54 -1.70
CA PHE A 508 -6.33 -20.48 -0.81
C PHE A 508 -6.87 -21.03 0.51
N LYS A 509 -7.82 -21.97 0.43
CA LYS A 509 -8.40 -22.58 1.63
C LYS A 509 -7.36 -23.27 2.50
N ARG A 510 -6.48 -24.08 1.87
CA ARG A 510 -5.43 -24.80 2.59
C ARG A 510 -4.50 -23.83 3.34
N PHE A 511 -4.00 -22.79 2.69
CA PHE A 511 -3.10 -21.84 3.31
C PHE A 511 -3.79 -20.99 4.39
N LEU A 512 -5.05 -20.63 4.21
CA LEU A 512 -5.81 -19.93 5.24
C LEU A 512 -6.03 -20.82 6.48
N GLU A 513 -6.39 -22.07 6.28
CA GLU A 513 -6.54 -23.05 7.37
C GLU A 513 -5.26 -23.22 8.18
N LEU A 514 -4.13 -23.35 7.48
CA LEU A 514 -2.82 -23.46 8.12
C LEU A 514 -2.45 -22.18 8.89
N ALA A 515 -2.66 -21.01 8.28
CA ALA A 515 -2.32 -19.74 8.89
C ALA A 515 -3.06 -19.48 10.21
N VAL A 516 -4.37 -19.73 10.25
CA VAL A 516 -5.20 -19.42 11.45
C VAL A 516 -4.91 -20.36 12.63
N GLN A 517 -4.22 -21.46 12.41
CA GLN A 517 -3.79 -22.39 13.45
C GLN A 517 -2.48 -22.01 14.11
N LEU A 518 -1.72 -21.06 13.52
CA LEU A 518 -0.40 -20.70 14.01
C LEU A 518 -0.46 -19.95 15.36
N ASN A 519 0.59 -20.16 16.16
CA ASN A 519 0.96 -19.29 17.26
C ASN A 519 2.15 -18.44 16.82
N MET A 520 1.99 -17.12 16.85
CA MET A 520 3.07 -16.21 16.44
C MET A 520 4.17 -16.18 17.48
N ASN A 521 5.37 -16.61 17.09
CA ASN A 521 6.55 -16.64 17.97
C ASN A 521 7.28 -15.28 18.11
N ARG A 522 6.96 -14.35 17.21
CA ARG A 522 7.48 -12.96 17.22
C ARG A 522 6.28 -12.00 17.08
N PRO A 523 5.59 -11.70 18.19
CA PRO A 523 4.22 -11.16 18.13
C PRO A 523 4.10 -9.89 17.29
N ALA A 524 5.02 -8.93 17.42
CA ALA A 524 4.92 -7.68 16.67
C ALA A 524 5.31 -7.85 15.18
N ARG A 525 6.49 -8.39 14.93
CA ARG A 525 7.00 -8.59 13.57
C ARG A 525 6.15 -9.58 12.78
N ALA A 526 5.77 -10.71 13.39
CA ALA A 526 4.93 -11.71 12.73
C ALA A 526 3.51 -11.18 12.46
N PHE A 527 2.96 -10.34 13.36
CA PHE A 527 1.69 -9.66 13.14
C PHE A 527 1.77 -8.75 11.91
N ASN A 528 2.84 -7.95 11.79
CA ASN A 528 3.03 -7.09 10.62
C ASN A 528 3.11 -7.92 9.32
N TRP A 529 3.85 -9.02 9.31
CA TRP A 529 3.94 -9.93 8.17
C TRP A 529 2.58 -10.45 7.75
N ALA A 530 1.86 -11.01 8.71
CA ALA A 530 0.61 -11.67 8.44
C ALA A 530 -0.49 -10.72 7.95
N PHE A 531 -0.47 -9.42 8.33
CA PHE A 531 -1.66 -8.58 8.21
C PHE A 531 -1.50 -7.27 7.44
N GLN A 532 -0.29 -6.84 7.04
CA GLN A 532 -0.09 -5.53 6.38
C GLN A 532 -0.90 -5.33 5.08
N PHE A 533 -1.19 -6.39 4.32
CA PHE A 533 -2.00 -6.33 3.10
C PHE A 533 -3.00 -7.47 2.96
N THR A 534 -2.84 -8.55 3.72
CA THR A 534 -3.58 -9.81 3.49
C THR A 534 -5.07 -9.71 3.81
N SER A 535 -5.53 -8.72 4.58
CA SER A 535 -6.96 -8.49 4.85
C SER A 535 -7.83 -8.35 3.58
N GLN A 536 -7.22 -8.00 2.44
CA GLN A 536 -7.89 -7.93 1.15
C GLN A 536 -8.28 -9.31 0.57
N LEU A 537 -7.71 -10.40 1.09
CA LEU A 537 -8.01 -11.75 0.60
C LEU A 537 -9.51 -12.06 0.64
N ILE A 538 -10.23 -11.56 1.67
CA ILE A 538 -11.70 -11.77 1.80
C ILE A 538 -12.43 -11.07 0.65
N TYR A 539 -12.06 -9.83 0.34
CA TYR A 539 -12.59 -9.11 -0.81
C TYR A 539 -12.38 -9.90 -2.11
N PHE A 540 -11.17 -10.40 -2.36
CA PHE A 540 -10.84 -11.11 -3.60
C PHE A 540 -11.62 -12.40 -3.78
N VAL A 541 -11.79 -13.19 -2.72
CA VAL A 541 -12.52 -14.47 -2.81
C VAL A 541 -14.03 -14.28 -2.93
N GLN A 542 -14.58 -13.16 -2.51
CA GLN A 542 -15.99 -12.82 -2.70
C GLN A 542 -16.26 -12.19 -4.08
N HIS A 543 -15.23 -11.60 -4.73
CA HIS A 543 -15.32 -10.92 -6.03
C HIS A 543 -14.53 -11.64 -7.13
N GLN A 544 -14.60 -12.97 -7.15
CA GLN A 544 -13.85 -13.81 -8.09
C GLN A 544 -14.14 -13.46 -9.55
N GLY A 545 -13.07 -13.26 -10.32
CA GLY A 545 -13.14 -12.94 -11.75
C GLY A 545 -13.54 -11.50 -12.07
N GLU A 546 -13.75 -10.64 -11.08
CA GLU A 546 -14.10 -9.24 -11.34
C GLU A 546 -12.93 -8.43 -11.88
N GLY A 547 -11.71 -8.76 -11.52
CA GLY A 547 -10.51 -8.09 -12.01
C GLY A 547 -10.32 -8.13 -13.52
N ILE A 548 -11.01 -9.04 -14.22
CA ILE A 548 -10.98 -9.13 -15.69
C ILE A 548 -12.28 -8.70 -16.37
N ARG A 549 -13.37 -8.45 -15.64
CA ARG A 549 -14.67 -8.00 -16.23
C ARG A 549 -14.60 -6.57 -16.77
N GLY A 550 -13.83 -5.69 -16.15
CA GLY A 550 -13.61 -4.31 -16.59
C GLY A 550 -12.82 -4.17 -17.89
N VAL A 551 -12.41 -5.27 -18.49
CA VAL A 551 -11.51 -5.36 -19.65
C VAL A 551 -12.27 -5.64 -20.97
N ARG A 552 -13.55 -6.03 -20.90
CA ARG A 552 -14.39 -6.22 -22.08
C ARG A 552 -15.02 -4.88 -22.48
N GLY A 553 -14.36 -4.17 -23.39
CA GLY A 553 -14.86 -2.94 -24.01
C GLY A 553 -13.84 -2.34 -24.97
#